data_bd719a693c0bc9478eee405ad2744e8a
#
_entry.id   bd719a693c0bc9478eee405ad2744e8a
#
_cell.length_a   1.000
_cell.length_b   1.000
_cell.length_c   1.000
_cell.angle_alpha   90.00
_cell.angle_beta   90.00
_cell.angle_gamma   90.00
#
_symmetry.space_group_name_H-M   'P 1'
#
loop_
_entity.id
_entity.type
_entity.pdbx_description
1 polymer ?
#
loop_
_entity_poly.entity_id
_entity_poly.type
_entity_poly.pdbx_seq_one_letter_code
_entity_poly.pdbx_strand_id
1 'polypeptide(L)'
;MTILFHNTTFDKIDVWKKTIKKYFKNEKIISIKDYKQFDDVKYAIIWNLPDKTLSKLKNLKVIFSMGAGIDHILKLKSYNKKIPIVRIKDSKMAERIANYTLAQILNYQLNFKIFQNSQIKKYWSGERTPIDNENLTVGILGLGFLGSRIAKKLVNLNYNVIAFKKSPKGLSNIKIYTKKNIIKFIKNSDV
;
A
#
# COMPACT_ATOMS: atom_id res chain seq x y z
N MET A 1 3.43 19.41 -25.04
CA MET A 1 2.93 18.07 -24.65
C MET A 1 1.75 18.26 -23.71
N THR A 2 0.70 17.41 -23.80
CA THR A 2 -0.47 17.55 -22.94
C THR A 2 -0.48 16.42 -21.90
N ILE A 3 -0.66 16.80 -20.63
CA ILE A 3 -0.75 15.90 -19.47
C ILE A 3 -2.16 16.00 -18.91
N LEU A 4 -2.88 14.89 -18.85
CA LEU A 4 -4.14 14.80 -18.12
C LEU A 4 -3.86 14.59 -16.64
N PHE A 5 -4.43 15.44 -15.80
CA PHE A 5 -4.46 15.25 -14.36
C PHE A 5 -5.88 14.98 -13.87
N HIS A 6 -6.07 13.89 -13.16
CA HIS A 6 -7.37 13.54 -12.57
C HIS A 6 -7.22 12.87 -11.21
N ASN A 7 -7.97 13.38 -10.24
CA ASN A 7 -8.07 12.82 -8.90
C ASN A 7 -9.47 13.04 -8.34
N THR A 8 -10.09 12.02 -7.79
CA THR A 8 -11.42 12.08 -7.16
C THR A 8 -11.37 12.35 -5.65
N THR A 9 -10.21 12.19 -5.02
CA THR A 9 -10.10 12.22 -3.55
C THR A 9 -9.63 13.57 -3.01
N PHE A 10 -8.93 14.38 -3.81
CA PHE A 10 -8.35 15.65 -3.38
C PHE A 10 -8.94 16.81 -4.17
N ASP A 11 -9.72 17.67 -3.54
CA ASP A 11 -10.42 18.79 -4.18
C ASP A 11 -9.48 19.93 -4.66
N LYS A 12 -8.18 19.85 -4.36
CA LYS A 12 -7.22 20.92 -4.67
C LYS A 12 -6.50 20.69 -5.99
N ILE A 13 -7.25 20.57 -7.10
CA ILE A 13 -6.70 20.39 -8.45
C ILE A 13 -5.68 21.48 -8.79
N ASP A 14 -5.94 22.73 -8.43
CA ASP A 14 -5.06 23.87 -8.73
C ASP A 14 -3.71 23.80 -8.01
N VAL A 15 -3.67 23.30 -6.79
CA VAL A 15 -2.42 23.06 -6.06
C VAL A 15 -1.56 22.02 -6.78
N TRP A 16 -2.18 20.94 -7.25
CA TRP A 16 -1.51 19.91 -8.02
C TRP A 16 -1.04 20.42 -9.39
N LYS A 17 -1.88 21.15 -10.11
CA LYS A 17 -1.50 21.81 -11.40
C LYS A 17 -0.29 22.73 -11.18
N LYS A 18 -0.30 23.56 -10.14
CA LYS A 18 0.81 24.45 -9.80
C LYS A 18 2.09 23.67 -9.47
N THR A 19 1.98 22.58 -8.73
CA THR A 19 3.11 21.73 -8.36
C THR A 19 3.70 21.03 -9.58
N ILE A 20 2.87 20.45 -10.44
CA ILE A 20 3.30 19.78 -11.65
C ILE A 20 3.99 20.78 -12.60
N LYS A 21 3.44 21.99 -12.73
CA LYS A 21 4.04 23.08 -13.56
C LYS A 21 5.43 23.52 -13.10
N LYS A 22 5.81 23.34 -11.82
CA LYS A 22 7.18 23.63 -11.37
C LYS A 22 8.22 22.75 -12.07
N TYR A 23 7.86 21.52 -12.40
CA TYR A 23 8.73 20.53 -13.05
C TYR A 23 8.52 20.48 -14.57
N PHE A 24 7.31 20.79 -15.04
CA PHE A 24 6.89 20.71 -16.45
C PHE A 24 6.39 22.08 -16.93
N LYS A 25 7.31 23.05 -16.98
CA LYS A 25 6.99 24.48 -17.23
C LYS A 25 6.24 24.73 -18.54
N ASN A 26 6.62 24.04 -19.62
CA ASN A 26 6.11 24.24 -20.97
C ASN A 26 4.97 23.29 -21.35
N GLU A 27 4.51 22.47 -20.41
CA GLU A 27 3.49 21.46 -20.70
C GLU A 27 2.08 21.95 -20.36
N LYS A 28 1.13 21.60 -21.22
CA LYS A 28 -0.28 21.85 -20.98
C LYS A 28 -0.84 20.82 -20.01
N ILE A 29 -1.31 21.27 -18.85
CA ILE A 29 -1.94 20.39 -17.84
C ILE A 29 -3.44 20.62 -17.89
N ILE A 30 -4.19 19.59 -18.20
CA ILE A 30 -5.65 19.62 -18.33
C ILE A 30 -6.33 18.72 -17.29
N SER A 31 -7.58 19.03 -16.96
CA SER A 31 -8.47 18.17 -16.20
C SER A 31 -9.61 17.64 -17.08
N ILE A 32 -10.31 16.59 -16.63
CA ILE A 32 -11.47 16.06 -17.36
C ILE A 32 -12.64 17.05 -17.42
N LYS A 33 -12.68 18.05 -16.54
CA LYS A 33 -13.74 19.07 -16.50
C LYS A 33 -13.52 20.18 -17.55
N ASP A 34 -12.25 20.48 -17.81
CA ASP A 34 -11.87 21.65 -18.62
C ASP A 34 -11.62 21.32 -20.09
N TYR A 35 -11.73 20.05 -20.49
CA TYR A 35 -11.26 19.64 -21.80
C TYR A 35 -12.24 18.71 -22.52
N LYS A 36 -12.57 19.08 -23.77
CA LYS A 36 -13.52 18.33 -24.63
C LYS A 36 -12.82 17.33 -25.55
N GLN A 37 -11.55 17.60 -25.93
CA GLN A 37 -10.77 16.75 -26.83
C GLN A 37 -9.53 16.23 -26.11
N PHE A 38 -9.24 14.93 -26.25
CA PHE A 38 -8.17 14.24 -25.53
C PHE A 38 -7.13 13.61 -26.45
N ASP A 39 -7.19 13.90 -27.76
CA ASP A 39 -6.33 13.27 -28.77
C ASP A 39 -4.85 13.62 -28.62
N ASP A 40 -4.52 14.78 -28.07
CA ASP A 40 -3.14 15.23 -27.82
C ASP A 40 -2.57 14.79 -26.46
N VAL A 41 -3.36 14.07 -25.64
CA VAL A 41 -2.94 13.58 -24.34
C VAL A 41 -2.01 12.39 -24.48
N LYS A 42 -0.75 12.57 -24.09
CA LYS A 42 0.28 11.53 -24.09
C LYS A 42 0.55 10.92 -22.70
N TYR A 43 0.27 11.65 -21.65
CA TYR A 43 0.53 11.23 -20.26
C TYR A 43 -0.68 11.52 -19.39
N ALA A 44 -0.98 10.59 -18.47
CA ALA A 44 -2.06 10.75 -17.50
C ALA A 44 -1.57 10.50 -16.08
N ILE A 45 -1.73 11.49 -15.22
CA ILE A 45 -1.49 11.38 -13.77
C ILE A 45 -2.86 11.23 -13.12
N ILE A 46 -3.18 10.04 -12.61
CA ILE A 46 -4.56 9.71 -12.29
C ILE A 46 -4.74 8.96 -10.96
N TRP A 47 -5.91 9.22 -10.37
CA TRP A 47 -6.52 8.39 -9.34
C TRP A 47 -8.01 8.25 -9.62
N ASN A 48 -8.48 7.00 -9.77
CA ASN A 48 -9.88 6.67 -10.09
C ASN A 48 -10.44 7.38 -11.35
N LEU A 49 -9.70 7.33 -12.46
CA LEU A 49 -10.17 7.87 -13.73
C LEU A 49 -11.40 7.09 -14.24
N PRO A 50 -12.47 7.75 -14.70
CA PRO A 50 -13.61 7.08 -15.34
C PRO A 50 -13.20 6.34 -16.61
N ASP A 51 -13.73 5.12 -16.80
CA ASP A 51 -13.44 4.30 -18.00
C ASP A 51 -13.78 5.01 -19.31
N LYS A 52 -14.94 5.72 -19.35
CA LYS A 52 -15.37 6.55 -20.47
C LYS A 52 -14.35 7.64 -20.85
N THR A 53 -13.57 8.13 -19.89
CA THR A 53 -12.50 9.10 -20.17
C THR A 53 -11.27 8.39 -20.70
N LEU A 54 -10.88 7.25 -20.10
CA LEU A 54 -9.73 6.48 -20.56
C LEU A 54 -9.90 6.03 -22.02
N SER A 55 -11.10 5.63 -22.43
CA SER A 55 -11.40 5.21 -23.81
C SER A 55 -11.16 6.30 -24.85
N LYS A 56 -11.19 7.58 -24.45
CA LYS A 56 -10.94 8.73 -25.32
C LYS A 56 -9.44 9.07 -25.47
N LEU A 57 -8.56 8.51 -24.63
CA LEU A 57 -7.12 8.80 -24.61
C LEU A 57 -6.36 7.94 -25.62
N LYS A 58 -6.63 8.12 -26.91
CA LYS A 58 -6.11 7.26 -28.00
C LYS A 58 -4.59 7.29 -28.14
N ASN A 59 -3.95 8.41 -27.81
CA ASN A 59 -2.50 8.62 -27.96
C ASN A 59 -1.73 8.51 -26.64
N LEU A 60 -2.35 7.91 -25.60
CA LEU A 60 -1.77 7.76 -24.28
C LEU A 60 -0.55 6.83 -24.31
N LYS A 61 0.59 7.31 -23.81
CA LYS A 61 1.86 6.57 -23.76
C LYS A 61 2.17 5.98 -22.39
N VAL A 62 1.83 6.70 -21.31
CA VAL A 62 2.12 6.27 -19.93
C VAL A 62 1.02 6.75 -18.99
N ILE A 63 0.68 5.90 -18.04
CA ILE A 63 -0.20 6.24 -16.91
C ILE A 63 0.64 6.30 -15.63
N PHE A 64 0.54 7.42 -14.92
CA PHE A 64 1.11 7.59 -13.59
C PHE A 64 0.00 7.45 -12.55
N SER A 65 0.05 6.40 -11.76
CA SER A 65 -0.87 6.23 -10.62
C SER A 65 -0.44 7.12 -9.47
N MET A 66 -1.36 7.89 -8.91
CA MET A 66 -1.13 8.72 -7.73
C MET A 66 -1.08 7.89 -6.42
N GLY A 67 -1.22 6.59 -6.52
CA GLY A 67 -1.12 5.66 -5.39
C GLY A 67 -0.13 4.52 -5.64
N ALA A 68 0.14 3.76 -4.59
CA ALA A 68 0.92 2.53 -4.67
C ALA A 68 0.14 1.38 -5.32
N GLY A 69 -1.18 1.31 -5.10
CA GLY A 69 -2.09 0.39 -5.74
C GLY A 69 -2.45 0.84 -7.16
N ILE A 70 -2.68 -0.11 -8.06
CA ILE A 70 -3.04 0.13 -9.46
C ILE A 70 -4.32 -0.57 -9.90
N ASP A 71 -5.03 -1.19 -8.94
CA ASP A 71 -6.25 -1.97 -9.21
C ASP A 71 -7.33 -1.11 -9.84
N HIS A 72 -7.41 0.17 -9.45
CA HIS A 72 -8.32 1.15 -10.02
C HIS A 72 -8.08 1.42 -11.52
N ILE A 73 -6.88 1.09 -12.03
CA ILE A 73 -6.55 1.18 -13.46
C ILE A 73 -6.77 -0.19 -14.12
N LEU A 74 -6.29 -1.26 -13.49
CA LEU A 74 -6.35 -2.61 -14.08
C LEU A 74 -7.77 -3.13 -14.30
N LYS A 75 -8.74 -2.67 -13.50
CA LYS A 75 -10.16 -3.04 -13.65
C LYS A 75 -10.90 -2.28 -14.74
N LEU A 76 -10.30 -1.22 -15.32
CA LEU A 76 -10.93 -0.45 -16.40
C LEU A 76 -10.96 -1.27 -17.69
N LYS A 77 -12.14 -1.38 -18.31
CA LYS A 77 -12.33 -2.13 -19.57
C LYS A 77 -11.53 -1.55 -20.72
N SER A 78 -11.38 -0.22 -20.75
CA SER A 78 -10.63 0.53 -21.78
C SER A 78 -9.13 0.53 -21.57
N TYR A 79 -8.61 -0.10 -20.48
CA TYR A 79 -7.18 -0.12 -20.24
C TYR A 79 -6.45 -1.06 -21.21
N ASN A 80 -5.61 -0.47 -22.05
CA ASN A 80 -4.72 -1.23 -22.92
C ASN A 80 -3.45 -1.65 -22.16
N LYS A 81 -3.26 -2.96 -21.97
CA LYS A 81 -2.12 -3.56 -21.24
C LYS A 81 -0.75 -3.24 -21.85
N LYS A 82 -0.68 -2.74 -23.08
CA LYS A 82 0.56 -2.26 -23.71
C LYS A 82 1.00 -0.90 -23.15
N ILE A 83 0.11 -0.13 -22.53
CA ILE A 83 0.44 1.16 -21.93
C ILE A 83 1.04 0.91 -20.53
N PRO A 84 2.30 1.31 -20.30
CA PRO A 84 2.94 1.11 -19.02
C PRO A 84 2.30 1.96 -17.93
N ILE A 85 2.23 1.39 -16.71
CA ILE A 85 1.79 2.07 -15.51
C ILE A 85 2.98 2.30 -14.58
N VAL A 86 3.22 3.56 -14.24
CA VAL A 86 4.17 3.97 -13.21
C VAL A 86 3.40 4.23 -11.92
N ARG A 87 3.85 3.66 -10.80
CA ARG A 87 3.21 3.80 -9.49
C ARG A 87 4.15 4.38 -8.44
N ILE A 88 3.59 4.95 -7.39
CA ILE A 88 4.36 5.47 -6.27
C ILE A 88 4.98 4.30 -5.47
N LYS A 89 6.27 4.43 -5.17
CA LYS A 89 6.98 3.64 -4.16
C LYS A 89 7.54 4.60 -3.13
N ASP A 90 6.82 4.80 -2.03
CA ASP A 90 7.24 5.70 -0.97
C ASP A 90 7.79 4.89 0.22
N SER A 91 9.09 5.07 0.48
CA SER A 91 9.77 4.41 1.60
C SER A 91 9.32 4.93 2.95
N LYS A 92 8.96 6.22 3.06
CA LYS A 92 8.45 6.82 4.30
C LYS A 92 7.04 6.29 4.63
N MET A 93 6.20 6.12 3.61
CA MET A 93 4.89 5.47 3.78
C MET A 93 5.05 4.03 4.26
N ALA A 94 5.96 3.27 3.64
CA ALA A 94 6.23 1.89 4.04
C ALA A 94 6.73 1.79 5.49
N GLU A 95 7.56 2.72 5.94
CA GLU A 95 8.04 2.79 7.32
C GLU A 95 6.90 3.11 8.29
N ARG A 96 6.02 4.05 7.96
CA ARG A 96 4.83 4.37 8.77
C ARG A 96 3.89 3.17 8.90
N ILE A 97 3.69 2.41 7.82
CA ILE A 97 2.88 1.19 7.84
C ILE A 97 3.55 0.13 8.74
N ALA A 98 4.87 -0.03 8.65
CA ALA A 98 5.60 -0.96 9.51
C ALA A 98 5.50 -0.57 11.00
N ASN A 99 5.58 0.72 11.33
CA ASN A 99 5.38 1.21 12.69
C ASN A 99 3.96 0.97 13.19
N TYR A 100 2.95 1.23 12.34
CA TYR A 100 1.56 0.96 12.67
C TYR A 100 1.33 -0.55 12.94
N THR A 101 1.87 -1.42 12.09
CA THR A 101 1.77 -2.88 12.28
C THR A 101 2.42 -3.31 13.59
N LEU A 102 3.63 -2.82 13.89
CA LEU A 102 4.31 -3.10 15.16
C LEU A 102 3.48 -2.63 16.36
N ALA A 103 2.89 -1.44 16.29
CA ALA A 103 2.03 -0.93 17.35
C ALA A 103 0.81 -1.83 17.61
N GLN A 104 0.21 -2.41 16.55
CA GLN A 104 -0.91 -3.35 16.72
C GLN A 104 -0.45 -4.68 17.31
N ILE A 105 0.72 -5.19 16.92
CA ILE A 105 1.30 -6.41 17.52
C ILE A 105 1.57 -6.20 19.01
N LEU A 106 2.21 -5.08 19.38
CA LEU A 106 2.46 -4.74 20.78
C LEU A 106 1.16 -4.53 21.57
N ASN A 107 0.14 -3.93 20.97
CA ASN A 107 -1.17 -3.77 21.58
C ASN A 107 -1.81 -5.12 21.95
N TYR A 108 -1.69 -6.10 21.06
CA TYR A 108 -2.13 -7.48 21.29
C TYR A 108 -1.27 -8.15 22.36
N GLN A 109 0.05 -8.19 22.19
CA GLN A 109 1.03 -8.86 23.02
C GLN A 109 0.99 -8.38 24.48
N LEU A 110 0.89 -7.06 24.66
CA LEU A 110 0.91 -6.41 25.97
C LEU A 110 -0.49 -6.22 26.57
N ASN A 111 -1.53 -6.78 25.97
CA ASN A 111 -2.90 -6.72 26.47
C ASN A 111 -3.46 -5.30 26.70
N PHE A 112 -3.03 -4.29 25.92
CA PHE A 112 -3.44 -2.89 26.13
C PHE A 112 -4.95 -2.70 26.16
N LYS A 113 -5.71 -3.39 25.30
CA LYS A 113 -7.18 -3.31 25.27
C LYS A 113 -7.80 -3.77 26.60
N ILE A 114 -7.22 -4.78 27.23
CA ILE A 114 -7.70 -5.29 28.50
C ILE A 114 -7.43 -4.27 29.60
N PHE A 115 -6.21 -3.71 29.64
CA PHE A 115 -5.84 -2.70 30.63
C PHE A 115 -6.65 -1.40 30.44
N GLN A 116 -6.89 -0.94 29.22
CA GLN A 116 -7.76 0.20 28.95
C GLN A 116 -9.18 -0.02 29.49
N ASN A 117 -9.76 -1.21 29.24
CA ASN A 117 -11.09 -1.54 29.76
C ASN A 117 -11.12 -1.60 31.30
N SER A 118 -10.06 -2.13 31.92
CA SER A 118 -9.92 -2.19 33.37
C SER A 118 -9.77 -0.78 33.98
N GLN A 119 -9.02 0.10 33.32
CA GLN A 119 -8.87 1.49 33.73
C GLN A 119 -10.21 2.25 33.72
N ILE A 120 -11.00 2.09 32.63
CA ILE A 120 -12.35 2.69 32.53
C ILE A 120 -13.25 2.19 33.67
N LYS A 121 -13.16 0.92 34.02
CA LYS A 121 -13.93 0.29 35.12
C LYS A 121 -13.35 0.57 36.49
N LYS A 122 -12.23 1.30 36.61
CA LYS A 122 -11.49 1.54 37.84
C LYS A 122 -11.16 0.23 38.59
N TYR A 123 -10.80 -0.81 37.83
CA TYR A 123 -10.53 -2.15 38.35
C TYR A 123 -9.10 -2.57 38.02
N TRP A 124 -8.36 -3.08 38.97
CA TRP A 124 -7.04 -3.68 38.76
C TRP A 124 -7.19 -5.12 38.24
N SER A 125 -6.78 -5.36 36.97
CA SER A 125 -7.01 -6.64 36.31
C SER A 125 -6.06 -7.78 36.74
N GLY A 126 -5.22 -7.57 37.72
CA GLY A 126 -4.25 -8.54 38.19
C GLY A 126 -3.06 -8.74 37.27
N GLU A 127 -2.18 -9.67 37.67
CA GLU A 127 -1.00 -10.00 36.90
C GLU A 127 -1.35 -10.84 35.67
N ARG A 128 -0.73 -10.50 34.54
CA ARG A 128 -0.78 -11.27 33.30
C ARG A 128 0.66 -11.54 32.88
N THR A 129 0.97 -12.77 32.59
CA THR A 129 2.27 -13.15 32.05
C THR A 129 2.43 -12.54 30.67
N PRO A 130 3.40 -11.65 30.44
CA PRO A 130 3.69 -11.13 29.10
C PRO A 130 4.22 -12.26 28.21
N ILE A 131 3.98 -12.13 26.92
CA ILE A 131 4.56 -13.01 25.91
C ILE A 131 5.82 -12.33 25.40
N ASP A 132 6.97 -12.98 25.50
CA ASP A 132 8.21 -12.46 24.94
C ASP A 132 8.19 -12.47 23.41
N ASN A 133 8.94 -11.57 22.77
CA ASN A 133 8.95 -11.43 21.31
C ASN A 133 9.30 -12.73 20.60
N GLU A 134 10.27 -13.48 21.12
CA GLU A 134 10.74 -14.75 20.56
C GLU A 134 9.71 -15.89 20.67
N ASN A 135 8.75 -15.77 21.56
CA ASN A 135 7.66 -16.73 21.78
C ASN A 135 6.40 -16.38 21.00
N LEU A 136 6.39 -15.22 20.29
CA LEU A 136 5.27 -14.79 19.47
C LEU A 136 5.60 -14.94 17.99
N THR A 137 4.86 -15.80 17.28
CA THR A 137 5.04 -16.01 15.84
C THR A 137 4.15 -15.08 15.04
N VAL A 138 4.78 -14.17 14.29
CA VAL A 138 4.08 -13.23 13.42
C VAL A 138 4.09 -13.73 11.98
N GLY A 139 2.89 -13.98 11.45
CA GLY A 139 2.66 -14.44 10.08
C GLY A 139 2.45 -13.26 9.11
N ILE A 140 3.29 -13.12 8.10
CA ILE A 140 3.18 -12.05 7.09
C ILE A 140 2.62 -12.61 5.79
N LEU A 141 1.39 -12.23 5.46
CA LEU A 141 0.74 -12.60 4.20
C LEU A 141 1.18 -11.65 3.08
N GLY A 142 2.23 -12.03 2.37
CA GLY A 142 2.81 -11.25 1.28
C GLY A 142 4.13 -10.56 1.64
N LEU A 143 5.25 -11.13 1.18
CA LEU A 143 6.60 -10.61 1.41
C LEU A 143 7.05 -9.72 0.22
N GLY A 144 6.21 -8.74 -0.13
CA GLY A 144 6.50 -7.70 -1.11
C GLY A 144 7.21 -6.48 -0.49
N PHE A 145 7.09 -5.31 -1.14
CA PHE A 145 7.75 -4.07 -0.68
C PHE A 145 7.40 -3.68 0.77
N LEU A 146 6.13 -3.74 1.15
CA LEU A 146 5.67 -3.44 2.51
C LEU A 146 5.98 -4.60 3.47
N GLY A 147 5.56 -5.82 3.12
CA GLY A 147 5.75 -6.99 3.99
C GLY A 147 7.22 -7.27 4.31
N SER A 148 8.14 -7.04 3.37
CA SER A 148 9.58 -7.19 3.64
C SER A 148 10.11 -6.16 4.65
N ARG A 149 9.56 -4.95 4.68
CA ARG A 149 9.94 -3.94 5.68
C ARG A 149 9.40 -4.27 7.06
N ILE A 150 8.14 -4.70 7.13
CA ILE A 150 7.53 -5.19 8.37
C ILE A 150 8.34 -6.37 8.90
N ALA A 151 8.61 -7.38 8.06
CA ALA A 151 9.37 -8.56 8.42
C ALA A 151 10.75 -8.22 9.01
N LYS A 152 11.53 -7.37 8.33
CA LYS A 152 12.84 -6.95 8.81
C LYS A 152 12.76 -6.23 10.16
N LYS A 153 11.77 -5.35 10.35
CA LYS A 153 11.58 -4.65 11.62
C LYS A 153 11.28 -5.62 12.76
N LEU A 154 10.41 -6.60 12.53
CA LEU A 154 10.05 -7.60 13.54
C LEU A 154 11.22 -8.54 13.87
N VAL A 155 11.95 -9.02 12.86
CA VAL A 155 13.16 -9.83 13.06
C VAL A 155 14.20 -9.09 13.91
N ASN A 156 14.42 -7.77 13.65
CA ASN A 156 15.35 -6.96 14.43
C ASN A 156 14.89 -6.75 15.89
N LEU A 157 13.63 -7.01 16.18
CA LEU A 157 13.06 -6.99 17.54
C LEU A 157 12.92 -8.40 18.13
N ASN A 158 13.58 -9.40 17.54
CA ASN A 158 13.61 -10.80 17.95
C ASN A 158 12.24 -11.52 17.90
N TYR A 159 11.28 -11.04 17.08
CA TYR A 159 10.07 -11.81 16.84
C TYR A 159 10.35 -13.04 15.97
N ASN A 160 9.62 -14.12 16.23
CA ASN A 160 9.60 -15.26 15.31
C ASN A 160 8.72 -14.90 14.09
N VAL A 161 9.34 -14.70 12.92
CA VAL A 161 8.63 -14.25 11.72
C VAL A 161 8.54 -15.37 10.71
N ILE A 162 7.32 -15.65 10.26
CA ILE A 162 7.04 -16.54 9.14
C ILE A 162 6.32 -15.76 8.03
N ALA A 163 6.44 -16.17 6.78
CA ALA A 163 5.80 -15.45 5.68
C ALA A 163 5.17 -16.38 4.66
N PHE A 164 4.09 -15.90 4.04
CA PHE A 164 3.44 -16.54 2.90
C PHE A 164 3.68 -15.73 1.63
N LYS A 165 4.09 -16.39 0.55
CA LYS A 165 4.19 -15.78 -0.79
C LYS A 165 4.11 -16.81 -1.91
N LYS A 166 3.90 -16.33 -3.16
CA LYS A 166 3.75 -17.22 -4.32
C LYS A 166 5.03 -17.98 -4.67
N SER A 167 6.21 -17.34 -4.53
CA SER A 167 7.50 -17.96 -4.83
C SER A 167 8.27 -18.30 -3.54
N PRO A 168 9.07 -19.40 -3.52
CA PRO A 168 9.81 -19.80 -2.33
C PRO A 168 10.99 -18.89 -1.99
N LYS A 169 11.44 -18.03 -2.92
CA LYS A 169 12.53 -17.07 -2.66
C LYS A 169 12.10 -16.04 -1.62
N GLY A 170 12.82 -15.92 -0.53
CA GLY A 170 12.50 -15.06 0.60
C GLY A 170 13.69 -14.27 1.13
N LEU A 171 13.52 -13.72 2.32
CA LEU A 171 14.61 -13.15 3.12
C LEU A 171 15.28 -14.28 3.92
N SER A 172 16.58 -14.17 4.15
CA SER A 172 17.29 -15.04 5.08
C SER A 172 16.61 -15.00 6.46
N ASN A 173 16.60 -16.12 7.16
CA ASN A 173 16.03 -16.29 8.50
C ASN A 173 14.49 -16.14 8.60
N ILE A 174 13.76 -16.19 7.47
CA ILE A 174 12.28 -16.19 7.49
C ILE A 174 11.79 -17.44 6.76
N LYS A 175 11.04 -18.29 7.47
CA LYS A 175 10.41 -19.46 6.89
C LYS A 175 9.30 -19.06 5.93
N ILE A 176 9.42 -19.49 4.69
CA ILE A 176 8.47 -19.16 3.62
C ILE A 176 7.48 -20.31 3.42
N TYR A 177 6.21 -19.97 3.43
CA TYR A 177 5.10 -20.82 3.06
C TYR A 177 4.56 -20.42 1.68
N THR A 178 4.09 -21.39 0.91
CA THR A 178 3.50 -21.19 -0.41
C THR A 178 2.07 -21.72 -0.45
N LYS A 179 1.39 -21.56 -1.59
CA LYS A 179 -0.02 -21.99 -1.77
C LYS A 179 -0.29 -23.40 -1.27
N LYS A 180 0.65 -24.34 -1.43
CA LYS A 180 0.52 -25.73 -0.97
C LYS A 180 0.39 -25.86 0.56
N ASN A 181 0.89 -24.89 1.32
CA ASN A 181 1.04 -24.95 2.76
C ASN A 181 0.34 -23.81 3.50
N ILE A 182 -0.69 -23.19 2.89
CA ILE A 182 -1.37 -22.02 3.49
C ILE A 182 -2.02 -22.35 4.83
N ILE A 183 -2.64 -23.52 4.97
CA ILE A 183 -3.25 -23.95 6.23
C ILE A 183 -2.19 -24.10 7.32
N LYS A 184 -1.02 -24.65 6.98
CA LYS A 184 0.09 -24.77 7.95
C LYS A 184 0.65 -23.41 8.33
N PHE A 185 0.69 -22.44 7.39
CA PHE A 185 1.07 -21.06 7.68
C PHE A 185 0.13 -20.44 8.70
N ILE A 186 -1.20 -20.52 8.48
CA ILE A 186 -2.20 -19.96 9.39
C ILE A 186 -2.11 -20.61 10.78
N LYS A 187 -2.01 -21.95 10.86
CA LYS A 187 -1.91 -22.66 12.14
C LYS A 187 -0.65 -22.33 12.95
N ASN A 188 0.41 -21.91 12.28
CA ASN A 188 1.70 -21.56 12.91
C ASN A 188 1.85 -20.04 13.13
N SER A 189 0.83 -19.25 12.91
CA SER A 189 0.83 -17.81 13.19
C SER A 189 -0.02 -17.54 14.42
N ASP A 190 0.53 -16.80 15.38
CA ASP A 190 -0.20 -16.29 16.54
C ASP A 190 -0.87 -14.95 16.19
N VAL A 191 -0.22 -14.19 15.33
CA VAL A 191 -0.68 -12.88 14.81
C VAL A 191 -0.47 -12.80 13.31
#